data_989cc0130ea7db1bebe5cc6536289602
#
_entry.id   989cc0130ea7db1bebe5cc6536289602
#
_cell.length_a   1.000
_cell.length_b   1.000
_cell.length_c   1.000
_cell.angle_alpha   90.00
_cell.angle_beta   90.00
_cell.angle_gamma   90.00
#
_symmetry.space_group_name_H-M   'P 1'
#
loop_
_entity.id
_entity.type
_entity.pdbx_description
1 polymer ?
#
loop_
_entity_poly.entity_id
_entity_poly.type
_entity_poly.pdbx_seq_one_letter_code
_entity_poly.pdbx_strand_id
1 'polypeptide(L)'
;EYDHYGKPAVSMSMNTDGARRWAQLTKQNIGKSIAIVLDGYVYSAPNVNNEITGGNSQITGHFTPEQAKDLANVLRSGKMPAPAHIVQEDIVGPSLGQASINAGIMSFIVALILLMVYMCTMYGFIPGMVANGALVLNMFFTLGILSSFQAALTMSGIAGMVLALGMAVDANVLIYERTKEELRAGKGVKKALADGYSNAFSAIFDSNLTSIITGIILFNFGTGPIRGFATTLIIGILISFFTAVFMTRLFYDHFMSKDKLLNLTFSSKISKNLMANVHFDFMGRNKLWLTTTGAIIVICIAFLATRGLSQSIDFTGGRNFKVQFENKVEPEQVRELISSKFGDANVSVIAIGTDGKTVRISTNYRIEEEGNNIDSEIEAYLYETLKPLLTQNITLETFIDRENHTGGSIISSQ
;
A
#
# COMPACT_ATOMS: atom_id res chain seq x y z
N GLU A 1 -22.13 -4.31 -30.35
CA GLU A 1 -23.37 -4.13 -31.09
C GLU A 1 -24.42 -5.16 -30.66
N TYR A 2 -25.62 -5.07 -31.23
CA TYR A 2 -26.69 -6.05 -30.96
C TYR A 2 -27.07 -6.76 -32.27
N ASP A 3 -27.39 -8.04 -32.17
CA ASP A 3 -27.89 -8.81 -33.32
C ASP A 3 -29.33 -8.43 -33.66
N HIS A 4 -29.90 -9.06 -34.70
CA HIS A 4 -31.29 -8.84 -35.14
C HIS A 4 -32.35 -9.23 -34.10
N TYR A 5 -31.93 -9.97 -33.06
CA TYR A 5 -32.79 -10.41 -31.95
C TYR A 5 -32.57 -9.57 -30.68
N GLY A 6 -31.79 -8.50 -30.77
CA GLY A 6 -31.46 -7.65 -29.62
C GLY A 6 -30.48 -8.28 -28.62
N LYS A 7 -29.73 -9.31 -29.01
CA LYS A 7 -28.70 -9.93 -28.16
C LYS A 7 -27.33 -9.29 -28.43
N PRO A 8 -26.46 -9.20 -27.41
CA PRO A 8 -25.11 -8.69 -27.59
C PRO A 8 -24.31 -9.51 -28.61
N ALA A 9 -23.64 -8.82 -29.53
CA ALA A 9 -22.86 -9.43 -30.59
C ALA A 9 -21.59 -8.60 -30.87
N VAL A 10 -20.56 -9.25 -31.40
CA VAL A 10 -19.29 -8.61 -31.77
C VAL A 10 -19.18 -8.52 -33.27
N SER A 11 -19.10 -7.30 -33.81
CA SER A 11 -18.94 -7.05 -35.24
C SER A 11 -17.45 -6.97 -35.58
N MET A 12 -17.05 -7.68 -36.63
CA MET A 12 -15.72 -7.66 -37.20
C MET A 12 -15.77 -7.12 -38.63
N SER A 13 -14.87 -6.22 -38.94
CA SER A 13 -14.63 -5.72 -40.31
C SER A 13 -13.20 -5.99 -40.73
N MET A 14 -13.01 -6.56 -41.89
CA MET A 14 -11.71 -6.96 -42.42
C MET A 14 -11.30 -6.05 -43.58
N ASN A 15 -10.00 -5.88 -43.77
CA ASN A 15 -9.45 -5.26 -44.97
C ASN A 15 -9.66 -6.17 -46.20
N THR A 16 -9.34 -5.68 -47.37
CA THR A 16 -9.58 -6.38 -48.65
C THR A 16 -8.92 -7.75 -48.74
N ASP A 17 -7.70 -7.90 -48.20
CA ASP A 17 -6.98 -9.19 -48.19
C ASP A 17 -7.57 -10.13 -47.16
N GLY A 18 -7.91 -9.62 -45.97
CA GLY A 18 -8.61 -10.37 -44.94
C GLY A 18 -9.98 -10.87 -45.43
N ALA A 19 -10.74 -10.04 -46.10
CA ALA A 19 -12.06 -10.41 -46.64
C ALA A 19 -11.96 -11.59 -47.64
N ARG A 20 -10.97 -11.56 -48.55
CA ARG A 20 -10.73 -12.70 -49.47
C ARG A 20 -10.39 -14.00 -48.75
N ARG A 21 -9.48 -13.95 -47.78
CA ARG A 21 -9.11 -15.13 -46.97
C ARG A 21 -10.27 -15.62 -46.14
N TRP A 22 -11.04 -14.69 -45.59
CA TRP A 22 -12.20 -15.01 -44.76
C TRP A 22 -13.33 -15.67 -45.57
N ALA A 23 -13.60 -15.18 -46.79
CA ALA A 23 -14.54 -15.81 -47.72
C ALA A 23 -14.14 -17.25 -48.02
N GLN A 24 -12.87 -17.48 -48.36
CA GLN A 24 -12.37 -18.84 -48.62
C GLN A 24 -12.47 -19.74 -47.38
N LEU A 25 -12.08 -19.24 -46.20
CA LEU A 25 -12.10 -20.00 -44.95
C LEU A 25 -13.54 -20.37 -44.55
N THR A 26 -14.45 -19.40 -44.63
CA THR A 26 -15.88 -19.64 -44.30
C THR A 26 -16.55 -20.57 -45.30
N LYS A 27 -16.27 -20.46 -46.57
CA LYS A 27 -16.74 -21.37 -47.63
C LYS A 27 -16.36 -22.82 -47.36
N GLN A 28 -15.10 -23.08 -46.95
CA GLN A 28 -14.60 -24.42 -46.71
C GLN A 28 -15.11 -25.07 -45.41
N ASN A 29 -15.65 -24.24 -44.48
CA ASN A 29 -16.02 -24.66 -43.15
C ASN A 29 -17.50 -24.34 -42.82
N ILE A 30 -18.36 -24.27 -43.82
CA ILE A 30 -19.81 -24.11 -43.60
C ILE A 30 -20.32 -25.26 -42.74
N GLY A 31 -21.06 -24.94 -41.68
CA GLY A 31 -21.58 -25.92 -40.70
C GLY A 31 -20.56 -26.39 -39.65
N LYS A 32 -19.31 -25.87 -39.69
CA LYS A 32 -18.26 -26.15 -38.70
C LYS A 32 -17.98 -24.92 -37.87
N SER A 33 -17.36 -25.13 -36.71
CA SER A 33 -16.89 -24.05 -35.87
C SER A 33 -15.49 -23.57 -36.32
N ILE A 34 -15.27 -22.27 -36.33
CA ILE A 34 -13.94 -21.65 -36.56
C ILE A 34 -13.50 -21.03 -35.24
N ALA A 35 -12.39 -21.55 -34.69
CA ALA A 35 -11.83 -21.01 -33.46
C ALA A 35 -11.10 -19.67 -33.71
N ILE A 36 -11.37 -18.70 -32.87
CA ILE A 36 -10.63 -17.44 -32.78
C ILE A 36 -9.55 -17.61 -31.71
N VAL A 37 -8.30 -17.69 -32.17
CA VAL A 37 -7.14 -17.95 -31.32
C VAL A 37 -6.24 -16.72 -31.28
N LEU A 38 -5.90 -16.25 -30.10
CA LEU A 38 -4.92 -15.20 -29.85
C LEU A 38 -3.92 -15.70 -28.81
N ASP A 39 -2.64 -15.58 -29.11
CA ASP A 39 -1.54 -15.97 -28.21
C ASP A 39 -1.66 -17.41 -27.65
N GLY A 40 -2.22 -18.34 -28.47
CA GLY A 40 -2.40 -19.74 -28.10
C GLY A 40 -3.69 -20.06 -27.35
N TYR A 41 -4.48 -19.09 -26.97
CA TYR A 41 -5.76 -19.28 -26.28
C TYR A 41 -6.95 -19.12 -27.21
N VAL A 42 -7.94 -20.01 -27.07
CA VAL A 42 -9.21 -19.96 -27.81
C VAL A 42 -10.18 -19.05 -27.09
N TYR A 43 -10.47 -17.88 -27.66
CA TYR A 43 -11.39 -16.89 -27.08
C TYR A 43 -12.84 -17.15 -27.48
N SER A 44 -13.09 -17.67 -28.66
CA SER A 44 -14.43 -18.04 -29.14
C SER A 44 -14.32 -19.03 -30.29
N ALA A 45 -15.35 -19.83 -30.50
CA ALA A 45 -15.43 -20.81 -31.60
C ALA A 45 -16.83 -20.77 -32.24
N PRO A 46 -17.20 -19.67 -32.93
CA PRO A 46 -18.51 -19.55 -33.57
C PRO A 46 -18.67 -20.52 -34.75
N ASN A 47 -19.88 -20.97 -34.97
CA ASN A 47 -20.24 -21.77 -36.12
C ASN A 47 -20.40 -20.90 -37.36
N VAL A 48 -19.96 -21.41 -38.51
CA VAL A 48 -20.11 -20.76 -39.80
C VAL A 48 -21.42 -21.14 -40.42
N ASN A 49 -22.34 -20.20 -40.56
CA ASN A 49 -23.64 -20.42 -41.14
C ASN A 49 -23.61 -20.37 -42.69
N ASN A 50 -22.86 -19.37 -43.24
CA ASN A 50 -22.77 -19.14 -44.67
C ASN A 50 -21.38 -18.63 -45.08
N GLU A 51 -21.07 -18.65 -46.37
CA GLU A 51 -19.88 -17.98 -46.94
C GLU A 51 -20.00 -16.44 -46.72
N ILE A 52 -18.94 -15.82 -46.19
CA ILE A 52 -18.91 -14.38 -45.91
C ILE A 52 -17.96 -13.69 -46.89
N THR A 53 -18.51 -13.15 -47.97
CA THR A 53 -17.72 -12.54 -49.06
C THR A 53 -17.40 -11.06 -48.81
N GLY A 54 -18.18 -10.35 -47.99
CA GLY A 54 -18.09 -8.90 -47.81
C GLY A 54 -17.06 -8.43 -46.76
N GLY A 55 -16.35 -9.33 -46.11
CA GLY A 55 -15.37 -9.00 -45.05
C GLY A 55 -15.98 -8.48 -43.74
N ASN A 56 -17.28 -8.27 -43.68
CA ASN A 56 -18.01 -7.93 -42.45
C ASN A 56 -18.65 -9.20 -41.89
N SER A 57 -18.39 -9.51 -40.64
CA SER A 57 -18.98 -10.64 -39.96
C SER A 57 -19.41 -10.27 -38.55
N GLN A 58 -20.39 -10.99 -38.04
CA GLN A 58 -20.89 -10.78 -36.71
C GLN A 58 -20.79 -12.10 -35.94
N ILE A 59 -20.14 -12.04 -34.78
CA ILE A 59 -20.06 -13.15 -33.84
C ILE A 59 -21.26 -13.05 -32.93
N THR A 60 -22.19 -13.98 -33.08
CA THR A 60 -23.40 -14.06 -32.26
C THR A 60 -23.32 -15.25 -31.32
N GLY A 61 -23.95 -15.18 -30.15
CA GLY A 61 -23.97 -16.25 -29.15
C GLY A 61 -24.76 -15.85 -27.91
N HIS A 62 -24.65 -16.65 -26.87
CA HIS A 62 -25.23 -16.30 -25.57
C HIS A 62 -24.26 -15.44 -24.75
N PHE A 63 -23.90 -14.26 -25.31
CA PHE A 63 -23.03 -13.33 -24.61
C PHE A 63 -23.84 -12.43 -23.67
N THR A 64 -23.27 -12.15 -22.50
CA THR A 64 -23.67 -10.97 -21.74
C THR A 64 -23.07 -9.70 -22.40
N PRO A 65 -23.62 -8.50 -22.13
CA PRO A 65 -23.05 -7.25 -22.67
C PRO A 65 -21.58 -7.08 -22.30
N GLU A 66 -21.18 -7.53 -21.11
CA GLU A 66 -19.80 -7.48 -20.64
C GLU A 66 -18.89 -8.43 -21.40
N GLN A 67 -19.30 -9.70 -21.58
CA GLN A 67 -18.55 -10.69 -22.35
C GLN A 67 -18.35 -10.29 -23.81
N ALA A 68 -19.38 -9.72 -24.44
CA ALA A 68 -19.26 -9.22 -25.81
C ALA A 68 -18.28 -8.02 -25.90
N LYS A 69 -18.28 -7.14 -24.91
CA LYS A 69 -17.33 -6.02 -24.83
C LYS A 69 -15.90 -6.50 -24.60
N ASP A 70 -15.70 -7.48 -23.74
CA ASP A 70 -14.39 -8.05 -23.44
C ASP A 70 -13.82 -8.75 -24.67
N LEU A 71 -14.62 -9.57 -25.36
CA LEU A 71 -14.24 -10.21 -26.61
C LEU A 71 -13.87 -9.17 -27.69
N ALA A 72 -14.65 -8.11 -27.81
CA ALA A 72 -14.37 -7.02 -28.75
C ALA A 72 -13.06 -6.28 -28.41
N ASN A 73 -12.78 -6.06 -27.13
CA ASN A 73 -11.52 -5.44 -26.67
C ASN A 73 -10.32 -6.33 -26.96
N VAL A 74 -10.41 -7.62 -26.68
CA VAL A 74 -9.35 -8.61 -26.98
C VAL A 74 -9.08 -8.67 -28.49
N LEU A 75 -10.11 -8.75 -29.33
CA LEU A 75 -9.96 -8.78 -30.79
C LEU A 75 -9.38 -7.47 -31.34
N ARG A 76 -9.70 -6.32 -30.71
CA ARG A 76 -9.16 -5.00 -31.09
C ARG A 76 -7.69 -4.86 -30.71
N SER A 77 -7.27 -5.40 -29.57
CA SER A 77 -5.84 -5.38 -29.16
C SER A 77 -4.95 -6.23 -30.06
N GLY A 78 -5.52 -7.27 -30.72
CA GLY A 78 -4.80 -8.12 -31.64
C GLY A 78 -3.69 -8.95 -30.96
N LYS A 79 -2.82 -9.55 -31.77
CA LYS A 79 -1.67 -10.32 -31.29
C LYS A 79 -0.68 -9.41 -30.58
N MET A 80 -0.32 -9.75 -29.35
CA MET A 80 0.74 -9.04 -28.63
C MET A 80 2.10 -9.28 -29.28
N PRO A 81 2.99 -8.26 -29.35
CA PRO A 81 4.34 -8.43 -29.91
C PRO A 81 5.20 -9.44 -29.15
N ALA A 82 4.92 -9.63 -27.86
CA ALA A 82 5.51 -10.65 -27.00
C ALA A 82 4.42 -11.31 -26.14
N PRO A 83 4.53 -12.60 -25.82
CA PRO A 83 3.57 -13.25 -24.93
C PRO A 83 3.62 -12.58 -23.55
N ALA A 84 2.44 -12.26 -23.00
CA ALA A 84 2.31 -11.77 -21.64
C ALA A 84 2.04 -12.95 -20.71
N HIS A 85 2.82 -13.04 -19.64
CA HIS A 85 2.59 -13.98 -18.55
C HIS A 85 2.13 -13.22 -17.33
N ILE A 86 1.14 -13.75 -16.61
CA ILE A 86 0.72 -13.21 -15.32
C ILE A 86 1.86 -13.51 -14.34
N VAL A 87 2.54 -12.46 -13.87
CA VAL A 87 3.63 -12.57 -12.90
C VAL A 87 3.10 -12.54 -11.49
N GLN A 88 1.97 -11.85 -11.29
CA GLN A 88 1.36 -11.68 -9.98
C GLN A 88 -0.14 -11.46 -10.12
N GLU A 89 -0.93 -12.19 -9.35
CA GLU A 89 -2.37 -12.02 -9.20
C GLU A 89 -2.73 -11.92 -7.73
N ASP A 90 -3.35 -10.82 -7.33
CA ASP A 90 -3.83 -10.60 -5.97
C ASP A 90 -5.35 -10.45 -5.98
N ILE A 91 -6.05 -11.44 -5.43
CA ILE A 91 -7.50 -11.41 -5.24
C ILE A 91 -7.78 -11.00 -3.79
N VAL A 92 -8.43 -9.86 -3.60
CA VAL A 92 -8.84 -9.39 -2.27
C VAL A 92 -10.36 -9.42 -2.18
N GLY A 93 -10.87 -10.32 -1.35
CA GLY A 93 -12.31 -10.41 -1.09
C GLY A 93 -12.87 -9.14 -0.42
N PRO A 94 -14.16 -8.80 -0.66
CA PRO A 94 -14.79 -7.59 -0.11
C PRO A 94 -14.70 -7.47 1.41
N SER A 95 -14.79 -8.56 2.14
CA SER A 95 -14.71 -8.60 3.61
C SER A 95 -13.30 -8.24 4.13
N LEU A 96 -12.25 -8.75 3.49
CA LEU A 96 -10.85 -8.42 3.82
C LEU A 96 -10.52 -6.97 3.49
N GLY A 97 -11.01 -6.47 2.34
CA GLY A 97 -10.86 -5.07 1.96
C GLY A 97 -11.51 -4.14 2.98
N GLN A 98 -12.74 -4.43 3.41
CA GLN A 98 -13.46 -3.62 4.40
C GLN A 98 -12.80 -3.65 5.78
N ALA A 99 -12.34 -4.80 6.25
CA ALA A 99 -11.61 -4.92 7.52
C ALA A 99 -10.32 -4.10 7.50
N SER A 100 -9.58 -4.15 6.41
CA SER A 100 -8.34 -3.40 6.21
C SER A 100 -8.58 -1.89 6.15
N ILE A 101 -9.64 -1.44 5.47
CA ILE A 101 -10.04 -0.02 5.44
C ILE A 101 -10.40 0.45 6.84
N ASN A 102 -11.22 -0.29 7.58
CA ASN A 102 -11.63 0.07 8.93
C ASN A 102 -10.44 0.14 9.89
N ALA A 103 -9.51 -0.81 9.82
CA ALA A 103 -8.29 -0.79 10.62
C ALA A 103 -7.39 0.41 10.28
N GLY A 104 -7.24 0.72 8.99
CA GLY A 104 -6.48 1.88 8.52
C GLY A 104 -7.08 3.21 8.99
N ILE A 105 -8.39 3.39 8.84
CA ILE A 105 -9.10 4.60 9.28
C ILE A 105 -9.04 4.72 10.82
N MET A 106 -9.21 3.63 11.55
CA MET A 106 -9.13 3.65 13.01
C MET A 106 -7.73 4.06 13.48
N SER A 107 -6.69 3.47 12.92
CA SER A 107 -5.29 3.81 13.23
C SER A 107 -5.00 5.29 12.95
N PHE A 108 -5.51 5.79 11.84
CA PHE A 108 -5.39 7.18 11.45
C PHE A 108 -6.09 8.14 12.44
N ILE A 109 -7.34 7.85 12.84
CA ILE A 109 -8.09 8.65 13.82
C ILE A 109 -7.38 8.65 15.18
N VAL A 110 -6.90 7.47 15.63
CA VAL A 110 -6.17 7.36 16.90
C VAL A 110 -4.88 8.17 16.86
N ALA A 111 -4.09 8.08 15.78
CA ALA A 111 -2.87 8.87 15.61
C ALA A 111 -3.17 10.38 15.62
N LEU A 112 -4.21 10.81 14.91
CA LEU A 112 -4.63 12.21 14.86
C LEU A 112 -5.01 12.73 16.25
N ILE A 113 -5.84 12.00 17.00
CA ILE A 113 -6.26 12.38 18.35
C ILE A 113 -5.06 12.47 19.29
N LEU A 114 -4.16 11.47 19.25
CA LEU A 114 -2.94 11.47 20.08
C LEU A 114 -2.06 12.68 19.80
N LEU A 115 -1.84 13.03 18.53
CA LEU A 115 -1.06 14.21 18.12
C LEU A 115 -1.75 15.51 18.56
N MET A 116 -3.08 15.61 18.42
CA MET A 116 -3.84 16.78 18.85
C MET A 116 -3.76 16.99 20.38
N VAL A 117 -3.90 15.92 21.15
CA VAL A 117 -3.76 15.94 22.62
C VAL A 117 -2.31 16.31 22.99
N TYR A 118 -1.31 15.71 22.33
CA TYR A 118 0.09 16.03 22.56
C TYR A 118 0.38 17.53 22.37
N MET A 119 -0.06 18.14 21.27
CA MET A 119 0.18 19.55 20.99
C MET A 119 -0.48 20.46 22.05
N CYS A 120 -1.70 20.17 22.47
CA CYS A 120 -2.36 20.95 23.52
C CYS A 120 -1.69 20.78 24.89
N THR A 121 -1.24 19.58 25.23
CA THR A 121 -0.59 19.30 26.52
C THR A 121 0.80 19.87 26.61
N MET A 122 1.56 19.92 25.52
CA MET A 122 2.94 20.41 25.49
C MET A 122 3.03 21.92 25.33
N TYR A 123 2.26 22.52 24.41
CA TYR A 123 2.41 23.93 24.03
C TYR A 123 1.30 24.85 24.61
N GLY A 124 0.35 24.26 25.31
CA GLY A 124 -0.79 24.98 25.87
C GLY A 124 -1.98 25.03 24.92
N PHE A 125 -3.12 25.50 25.42
CA PHE A 125 -4.37 25.37 24.70
C PHE A 125 -4.40 26.17 23.39
N ILE A 126 -4.02 27.45 23.40
CA ILE A 126 -4.11 28.31 22.20
C ILE A 126 -3.10 27.89 21.11
N PRO A 127 -1.77 27.80 21.39
CA PRO A 127 -0.84 27.34 20.38
C PRO A 127 -1.12 25.90 19.91
N GLY A 128 -1.52 25.03 20.82
CA GLY A 128 -1.97 23.66 20.49
C GLY A 128 -3.13 23.63 19.53
N MET A 129 -4.17 24.47 19.76
CA MET A 129 -5.32 24.55 18.85
C MET A 129 -4.98 25.12 17.48
N VAL A 130 -4.04 26.07 17.40
CA VAL A 130 -3.56 26.60 16.10
C VAL A 130 -2.83 25.50 15.32
N ALA A 131 -1.94 24.75 15.96
CA ALA A 131 -1.25 23.63 15.35
C ALA A 131 -2.23 22.52 14.93
N ASN A 132 -3.23 22.22 15.76
CA ASN A 132 -4.29 21.27 15.45
C ASN A 132 -5.13 21.72 14.25
N GLY A 133 -5.44 23.02 14.17
CA GLY A 133 -6.09 23.61 13.00
C GLY A 133 -5.26 23.42 11.72
N ALA A 134 -3.95 23.65 11.78
CA ALA A 134 -3.04 23.40 10.66
C ALA A 134 -3.01 21.90 10.28
N LEU A 135 -3.05 21.01 11.27
CA LEU A 135 -3.07 19.56 11.06
C LEU A 135 -4.36 19.10 10.34
N VAL A 136 -5.51 19.62 10.77
CA VAL A 136 -6.79 19.35 10.09
C VAL A 136 -6.81 19.90 8.67
N LEU A 137 -6.29 21.11 8.45
CA LEU A 137 -6.15 21.68 7.10
C LEU A 137 -5.19 20.86 6.23
N ASN A 138 -4.08 20.40 6.79
CA ASN A 138 -3.15 19.50 6.09
C ASN A 138 -3.88 18.26 5.56
N MET A 139 -4.67 17.63 6.42
CA MET A 139 -5.49 16.49 6.05
C MET A 139 -6.47 16.80 4.93
N PHE A 140 -7.22 17.86 5.09
CA PHE A 140 -8.22 18.28 4.11
C PHE A 140 -7.59 18.52 2.73
N PHE A 141 -6.47 19.23 2.69
CA PHE A 141 -5.76 19.46 1.43
C PHE A 141 -5.13 18.19 0.86
N THR A 142 -4.56 17.33 1.70
CA THR A 142 -3.98 16.04 1.24
C THR A 142 -5.04 15.17 0.59
N LEU A 143 -6.18 14.98 1.24
CA LEU A 143 -7.29 14.21 0.68
C LEU A 143 -7.87 14.87 -0.58
N GLY A 144 -8.00 16.21 -0.60
CA GLY A 144 -8.46 16.96 -1.76
C GLY A 144 -7.55 16.79 -2.97
N ILE A 145 -6.24 16.85 -2.78
CA ILE A 145 -5.26 16.65 -3.86
C ILE A 145 -5.29 15.20 -4.35
N LEU A 146 -5.28 14.22 -3.43
CA LEU A 146 -5.37 12.80 -3.81
C LEU A 146 -6.64 12.51 -4.63
N SER A 147 -7.77 13.07 -4.21
CA SER A 147 -9.03 12.94 -4.94
C SER A 147 -8.99 13.60 -6.32
N SER A 148 -8.36 14.78 -6.42
CA SER A 148 -8.23 15.51 -7.69
C SER A 148 -7.41 14.75 -8.73
N PHE A 149 -6.35 14.08 -8.30
CA PHE A 149 -5.52 13.22 -9.16
C PHE A 149 -6.08 11.82 -9.38
N GLN A 150 -7.26 11.50 -8.84
CA GLN A 150 -7.86 10.16 -8.86
C GLN A 150 -6.86 9.07 -8.39
N ALA A 151 -5.99 9.42 -7.45
CA ALA A 151 -5.00 8.51 -6.92
C ALA A 151 -5.70 7.44 -6.07
N ALA A 152 -5.41 6.17 -6.34
CA ALA A 152 -5.95 5.07 -5.56
C ALA A 152 -5.38 5.11 -4.13
N LEU A 153 -6.26 5.16 -3.13
CA LEU A 153 -5.87 5.09 -1.73
C LEU A 153 -5.57 3.63 -1.37
N THR A 154 -4.30 3.32 -1.19
CA THR A 154 -3.83 1.99 -0.78
C THR A 154 -3.62 1.93 0.74
N MET A 155 -3.55 0.71 1.32
CA MET A 155 -3.21 0.53 2.74
C MET A 155 -1.86 1.16 3.10
N SER A 156 -0.86 0.99 2.24
CA SER A 156 0.44 1.64 2.37
C SER A 156 0.34 3.16 2.21
N GLY A 157 -0.58 3.66 1.38
CA GLY A 157 -0.87 5.08 1.26
C GLY A 157 -1.45 5.67 2.55
N ILE A 158 -2.33 4.94 3.25
CA ILE A 158 -2.80 5.35 4.59
C ILE A 158 -1.63 5.43 5.58
N ALA A 159 -0.72 4.46 5.57
CA ALA A 159 0.48 4.50 6.40
C ALA A 159 1.36 5.71 6.08
N GLY A 160 1.53 6.04 4.80
CA GLY A 160 2.22 7.26 4.35
C GLY A 160 1.56 8.55 4.86
N MET A 161 0.22 8.61 4.85
CA MET A 161 -0.52 9.75 5.43
C MET A 161 -0.31 9.87 6.94
N VAL A 162 -0.35 8.76 7.69
CA VAL A 162 -0.10 8.77 9.15
C VAL A 162 1.32 9.27 9.45
N LEU A 163 2.30 8.83 8.67
CA LEU A 163 3.68 9.32 8.81
C LEU A 163 3.78 10.82 8.49
N ALA A 164 3.13 11.27 7.41
CA ALA A 164 3.11 12.69 7.04
C ALA A 164 2.45 13.57 8.12
N LEU A 165 1.43 13.06 8.84
CA LEU A 165 0.84 13.75 9.99
C LEU A 165 1.86 13.98 11.12
N GLY A 166 2.69 12.97 11.42
CA GLY A 166 3.74 13.11 12.42
C GLY A 166 4.74 14.21 12.04
N MET A 167 5.16 14.24 10.78
CA MET A 167 6.06 15.27 10.24
C MET A 167 5.38 16.66 10.14
N ALA A 168 4.07 16.70 9.94
CA ALA A 168 3.32 17.95 9.93
C ALA A 168 3.33 18.65 11.29
N VAL A 169 3.29 17.87 12.36
CA VAL A 169 3.39 18.39 13.72
C VAL A 169 4.80 18.89 14.02
N ASP A 170 5.85 18.22 13.51
CA ASP A 170 7.24 18.52 13.79
C ASP A 170 7.64 19.97 13.38
N ALA A 171 7.17 20.44 12.23
CA ALA A 171 7.39 21.81 11.79
C ALA A 171 6.82 22.84 12.80
N ASN A 172 5.61 22.61 13.33
CA ASN A 172 5.03 23.47 14.35
C ASN A 172 5.80 23.40 15.68
N VAL A 173 6.25 22.20 16.05
CA VAL A 173 7.10 21.95 17.23
C VAL A 173 8.38 22.78 17.15
N LEU A 174 9.10 22.74 16.03
CA LEU A 174 10.33 23.51 15.82
C LEU A 174 10.10 25.01 15.94
N ILE A 175 9.04 25.53 15.32
CA ILE A 175 8.67 26.95 15.42
C ILE A 175 8.39 27.33 16.87
N TYR A 176 7.60 26.52 17.60
CA TYR A 176 7.21 26.82 18.97
C TYR A 176 8.40 26.71 19.94
N GLU A 177 9.28 25.75 19.79
CA GLU A 177 10.49 25.64 20.61
C GLU A 177 11.43 26.84 20.38
N ARG A 178 11.65 27.26 19.12
CA ARG A 178 12.41 28.47 18.83
C ARG A 178 11.74 29.72 19.41
N THR A 179 10.42 29.84 19.31
CA THR A 179 9.69 30.94 19.93
C THR A 179 9.84 30.94 21.46
N LYS A 180 9.85 29.77 22.11
CA LYS A 180 10.10 29.62 23.56
C LYS A 180 11.52 30.09 23.95
N GLU A 181 12.51 29.76 23.14
CA GLU A 181 13.87 30.20 23.36
C GLU A 181 13.97 31.75 23.31
N GLU A 182 13.36 32.37 22.30
CA GLU A 182 13.31 33.83 22.16
C GLU A 182 12.51 34.53 23.29
N LEU A 183 11.43 33.90 23.75
CA LEU A 183 10.68 34.37 24.92
C LEU A 183 11.53 34.31 26.21
N ARG A 184 12.31 33.22 26.40
CA ARG A 184 13.22 33.08 27.54
C ARG A 184 14.35 34.09 27.49
N ALA A 185 14.76 34.54 26.29
CA ALA A 185 15.70 35.64 26.11
C ALA A 185 15.10 37.04 26.41
N GLY A 186 13.84 37.13 26.81
CA GLY A 186 13.17 38.35 27.23
C GLY A 186 12.53 39.17 26.10
N LYS A 187 12.42 38.62 24.89
CA LYS A 187 11.71 39.28 23.78
C LYS A 187 10.20 39.29 23.97
N GLY A 188 9.52 40.30 23.51
CA GLY A 188 8.07 40.34 23.47
C GLY A 188 7.49 39.28 22.51
N VAL A 189 6.29 38.77 22.78
CA VAL A 189 5.67 37.64 22.08
C VAL A 189 5.64 37.81 20.56
N LYS A 190 5.29 39.00 20.06
CA LYS A 190 5.23 39.30 18.62
C LYS A 190 6.60 39.15 17.94
N LYS A 191 7.66 39.67 18.58
CA LYS A 191 8.99 39.58 18.05
C LYS A 191 9.57 38.17 18.21
N ALA A 192 9.36 37.55 19.36
CA ALA A 192 9.80 36.18 19.62
C ALA A 192 9.18 35.17 18.62
N LEU A 193 7.92 35.35 18.25
CA LEU A 193 7.29 34.51 17.25
C LEU A 193 7.84 34.76 15.85
N ALA A 194 8.01 36.03 15.44
CA ALA A 194 8.59 36.36 14.14
C ALA A 194 10.04 35.81 13.99
N ASP A 195 10.86 35.96 15.03
CA ASP A 195 12.21 35.39 15.09
C ASP A 195 12.16 33.83 15.11
N GLY A 196 11.19 33.23 15.83
CA GLY A 196 10.98 31.81 15.87
C GLY A 196 10.69 31.21 14.49
N TYR A 197 9.80 31.82 13.70
CA TYR A 197 9.53 31.41 12.32
C TYR A 197 10.77 31.58 11.44
N SER A 198 11.47 32.70 11.54
CA SER A 198 12.67 32.99 10.73
C SER A 198 13.78 31.98 11.01
N ASN A 199 14.07 31.74 12.29
CA ASN A 199 15.17 30.87 12.72
C ASN A 199 14.86 29.37 12.50
N ALA A 200 13.58 28.96 12.58
CA ALA A 200 13.17 27.59 12.32
C ALA A 200 13.06 27.26 10.83
N PHE A 201 12.88 28.27 9.96
CA PHE A 201 12.57 28.07 8.54
C PHE A 201 13.59 27.18 7.82
N SER A 202 14.89 27.48 7.98
CA SER A 202 15.94 26.70 7.30
C SER A 202 15.92 25.23 7.74
N ALA A 203 15.81 24.98 9.04
CA ALA A 203 15.77 23.61 9.55
C ALA A 203 14.54 22.84 9.06
N ILE A 204 13.36 23.49 9.02
CA ILE A 204 12.13 22.89 8.52
C ILE A 204 12.23 22.61 7.01
N PHE A 205 12.78 23.56 6.23
CA PHE A 205 12.97 23.40 4.80
C PHE A 205 13.93 22.24 4.48
N ASP A 206 15.08 22.19 5.13
CA ASP A 206 16.09 21.15 4.91
C ASP A 206 15.57 19.75 5.26
N SER A 207 14.86 19.63 6.39
CA SER A 207 14.24 18.37 6.82
C SER A 207 13.18 17.88 5.82
N ASN A 208 12.27 18.77 5.40
CA ASN A 208 11.24 18.42 4.43
C ASN A 208 11.84 18.10 3.06
N LEU A 209 12.85 18.85 2.60
CA LEU A 209 13.55 18.61 1.34
C LEU A 209 14.18 17.21 1.32
N THR A 210 14.87 16.83 2.40
CA THR A 210 15.47 15.49 2.54
C THR A 210 14.41 14.39 2.47
N SER A 211 13.28 14.60 3.15
CA SER A 211 12.17 13.65 3.14
C SER A 211 11.49 13.55 1.78
N ILE A 212 11.36 14.67 1.04
CA ILE A 212 10.83 14.70 -0.33
C ILE A 212 11.76 13.94 -1.28
N ILE A 213 13.09 14.15 -1.18
CA ILE A 213 14.08 13.42 -2.00
C ILE A 213 13.94 11.92 -1.77
N THR A 214 13.84 11.49 -0.51
CA THR A 214 13.59 10.08 -0.17
C THR A 214 12.26 9.58 -0.77
N GLY A 215 11.20 10.37 -0.66
CA GLY A 215 9.91 10.07 -1.27
C GLY A 215 9.98 9.92 -2.78
N ILE A 216 10.70 10.81 -3.50
CA ILE A 216 10.89 10.73 -4.95
C ILE A 216 11.65 9.46 -5.34
N ILE A 217 12.67 9.08 -4.60
CA ILE A 217 13.40 7.83 -4.82
C ILE A 217 12.45 6.64 -4.67
N LEU A 218 11.69 6.58 -3.58
CA LEU A 218 10.70 5.52 -3.35
C LEU A 218 9.60 5.49 -4.42
N PHE A 219 9.20 6.65 -4.95
CA PHE A 219 8.21 6.73 -6.02
C PHE A 219 8.71 6.18 -7.35
N ASN A 220 9.98 6.47 -7.70
CA ASN A 220 10.56 6.03 -8.97
C ASN A 220 10.99 4.56 -8.97
N PHE A 221 11.59 4.09 -7.87
CA PHE A 221 12.10 2.73 -7.77
C PHE A 221 11.14 1.76 -7.08
N GLY A 222 10.14 2.27 -6.37
CA GLY A 222 9.13 1.46 -5.71
C GLY A 222 8.09 0.90 -6.67
N THR A 223 7.61 -0.30 -6.37
CA THR A 223 6.49 -0.95 -7.06
C THR A 223 5.26 -1.03 -6.17
N GLY A 224 4.09 -1.13 -6.76
CA GLY A 224 2.82 -1.40 -6.05
C GLY A 224 2.63 -0.59 -4.75
N PRO A 225 2.67 -1.26 -3.59
CA PRO A 225 2.43 -0.63 -2.28
C PRO A 225 3.43 0.48 -1.93
N ILE A 226 4.71 0.32 -2.31
CA ILE A 226 5.77 1.31 -2.01
C ILE A 226 5.49 2.62 -2.75
N ARG A 227 5.05 2.54 -4.01
CA ARG A 227 4.72 3.70 -4.81
C ARG A 227 3.51 4.46 -4.24
N GLY A 228 2.48 3.73 -3.79
CA GLY A 228 1.32 4.32 -3.12
C GLY A 228 1.69 5.05 -1.83
N PHE A 229 2.55 4.45 -0.99
CA PHE A 229 3.12 5.08 0.19
C PHE A 229 3.88 6.37 -0.15
N ALA A 230 4.80 6.31 -1.12
CA ALA A 230 5.62 7.44 -1.53
C ALA A 230 4.78 8.61 -2.05
N THR A 231 3.73 8.33 -2.82
CA THR A 231 2.82 9.36 -3.35
C THR A 231 2.16 10.16 -2.22
N THR A 232 1.56 9.47 -1.26
CA THR A 232 0.89 10.12 -0.13
C THR A 232 1.87 10.84 0.78
N LEU A 233 3.07 10.30 0.97
CA LEU A 233 4.14 10.90 1.74
C LEU A 233 4.59 12.22 1.12
N ILE A 234 4.92 12.25 -0.17
CA ILE A 234 5.38 13.48 -0.86
C ILE A 234 4.29 14.57 -0.79
N ILE A 235 3.06 14.23 -1.13
CA ILE A 235 1.93 15.18 -1.08
C ILE A 235 1.74 15.69 0.35
N GLY A 236 1.72 14.79 1.34
CA GLY A 236 1.55 15.15 2.74
C GLY A 236 2.65 16.08 3.26
N ILE A 237 3.93 15.86 2.90
CA ILE A 237 5.05 16.72 3.30
C ILE A 237 4.95 18.12 2.66
N LEU A 238 4.63 18.20 1.36
CA LEU A 238 4.48 19.49 0.67
C LEU A 238 3.36 20.33 1.30
N ILE A 239 2.24 19.70 1.58
CA ILE A 239 1.11 20.36 2.24
C ILE A 239 1.44 20.72 3.68
N SER A 240 2.15 19.85 4.40
CA SER A 240 2.61 20.09 5.76
C SER A 240 3.47 21.34 5.86
N PHE A 241 4.44 21.47 4.97
CA PHE A 241 5.27 22.67 4.89
C PHE A 241 4.43 23.93 4.68
N PHE A 242 3.47 23.86 3.75
CA PHE A 242 2.58 24.99 3.46
C PHE A 242 1.70 25.33 4.68
N THR A 243 1.06 24.35 5.30
CA THR A 243 0.13 24.59 6.41
C THR A 243 0.85 25.04 7.68
N ALA A 244 2.00 24.42 8.00
CA ALA A 244 2.74 24.75 9.21
C ALA A 244 3.50 26.10 9.13
N VAL A 245 4.01 26.46 7.96
CA VAL A 245 4.80 27.72 7.82
C VAL A 245 3.92 28.89 7.43
N PHE A 246 3.04 28.72 6.43
CA PHE A 246 2.25 29.85 5.91
C PHE A 246 0.94 30.04 6.64
N MET A 247 0.14 28.99 6.79
CA MET A 247 -1.20 29.13 7.35
C MET A 247 -1.18 29.47 8.83
N THR A 248 -0.30 28.84 9.62
CA THR A 248 -0.16 29.17 11.05
C THR A 248 0.41 30.57 11.26
N ARG A 249 1.38 30.98 10.44
CA ARG A 249 1.92 32.35 10.48
C ARG A 249 0.85 33.39 10.15
N LEU A 250 0.07 33.16 9.09
CA LEU A 250 -1.04 34.06 8.72
C LEU A 250 -2.05 34.21 9.85
N PHE A 251 -2.38 33.10 10.53
CA PHE A 251 -3.24 33.14 11.70
C PHE A 251 -2.68 34.03 12.82
N TYR A 252 -1.43 33.81 13.21
CA TYR A 252 -0.81 34.61 14.27
C TYR A 252 -0.67 36.07 13.87
N ASP A 253 -0.23 36.38 12.66
CA ASP A 253 -0.07 37.74 12.17
C ASP A 253 -1.42 38.49 12.16
N HIS A 254 -2.51 37.80 11.76
CA HIS A 254 -3.85 38.41 11.79
C HIS A 254 -4.34 38.76 13.20
N PHE A 255 -4.12 37.87 14.18
CA PHE A 255 -4.57 38.13 15.55
C PHE A 255 -3.66 39.11 16.28
N MET A 256 -2.36 39.08 16.06
CA MET A 256 -1.38 39.99 16.66
C MET A 256 -1.42 41.40 16.07
N SER A 257 -1.89 41.57 14.82
CA SER A 257 -2.17 42.89 14.25
C SER A 257 -3.33 43.60 14.94
N LYS A 258 -4.19 42.85 15.60
CA LYS A 258 -5.34 43.36 16.42
C LYS A 258 -5.04 43.40 17.93
N ASP A 259 -3.74 43.39 18.29
CA ASP A 259 -3.26 43.37 19.68
C ASP A 259 -3.85 42.24 20.54
N LYS A 260 -4.24 41.13 19.88
CA LYS A 260 -4.69 39.90 20.55
C LYS A 260 -3.54 38.91 20.66
N LEU A 261 -3.63 37.99 21.63
CA LEU A 261 -2.65 36.91 21.85
C LEU A 261 -1.24 37.39 22.28
N LEU A 262 -1.09 38.60 22.83
CA LEU A 262 0.19 39.14 23.29
C LEU A 262 0.77 38.47 24.55
N ASN A 263 -0.03 37.65 25.26
CA ASN A 263 0.34 36.97 26.51
C ASN A 263 0.56 35.44 26.32
N LEU A 264 0.90 34.99 25.10
CA LEU A 264 1.13 33.57 24.83
C LEU A 264 2.47 33.11 25.41
N THR A 265 2.49 31.97 26.05
CA THR A 265 3.70 31.38 26.67
C THR A 265 4.27 30.20 25.88
N PHE A 266 3.59 29.69 24.89
CA PHE A 266 3.94 28.48 24.12
C PHE A 266 4.38 27.30 24.98
N SER A 267 3.90 27.24 26.21
CA SER A 267 4.16 26.16 27.18
C SER A 267 2.96 25.93 28.06
N SER A 268 2.67 24.68 28.37
CA SER A 268 1.66 24.32 29.36
C SER A 268 2.26 24.27 30.78
N LYS A 269 1.42 24.15 31.79
CA LYS A 269 1.87 23.92 33.18
C LYS A 269 2.70 22.64 33.31
N ILE A 270 2.39 21.64 32.49
CA ILE A 270 3.09 20.33 32.46
C ILE A 270 4.45 20.47 31.80
N SER A 271 4.51 21.12 30.63
CA SER A 271 5.75 21.21 29.84
C SER A 271 6.74 22.24 30.39
N LYS A 272 6.28 23.24 31.16
CA LYS A 272 7.14 24.31 31.69
C LYS A 272 8.28 23.78 32.55
N ASN A 273 8.01 22.73 33.34
CA ASN A 273 8.98 22.11 34.24
C ASN A 273 9.52 20.78 33.73
N LEU A 274 9.00 20.29 32.62
CA LEU A 274 9.48 19.05 32.01
C LEU A 274 10.90 19.28 31.49
N MET A 275 11.85 18.54 31.98
CA MET A 275 13.28 18.65 31.66
C MET A 275 13.99 19.98 32.06
N ALA A 276 13.34 20.88 32.80
CA ALA A 276 13.97 22.13 33.22
C ALA A 276 15.22 21.93 34.10
N ASN A 277 15.26 20.84 34.87
CA ASN A 277 16.36 20.51 35.81
C ASN A 277 17.18 19.27 35.39
N VAL A 278 17.07 18.82 34.14
CA VAL A 278 17.85 17.68 33.67
C VAL A 278 19.22 18.17 33.22
N HIS A 279 20.20 18.05 34.08
CA HIS A 279 21.62 18.30 33.77
C HIS A 279 22.32 16.96 33.55
N PHE A 280 22.20 16.42 32.35
CA PHE A 280 22.89 15.18 32.00
C PHE A 280 24.24 15.52 31.37
N ASP A 281 25.32 15.22 32.09
CA ASP A 281 26.69 15.47 31.60
C ASP A 281 27.09 14.39 30.58
N PHE A 282 26.68 14.56 29.32
CA PHE A 282 27.05 13.69 28.22
C PHE A 282 28.56 13.77 27.91
N MET A 283 29.15 14.97 27.99
CA MET A 283 30.52 15.18 27.60
C MET A 283 31.51 14.69 28.65
N GLY A 284 31.20 14.85 29.92
CA GLY A 284 32.05 14.33 31.02
C GLY A 284 32.11 12.79 31.07
N ARG A 285 31.06 12.12 30.54
CA ARG A 285 30.98 10.64 30.48
C ARG A 285 31.21 10.09 29.07
N ASN A 286 31.92 10.82 28.21
CA ASN A 286 32.14 10.45 26.81
C ASN A 286 32.72 9.03 26.64
N LYS A 287 33.68 8.61 27.49
CA LYS A 287 34.30 7.29 27.45
C LYS A 287 33.27 6.18 27.70
N LEU A 288 32.33 6.39 28.63
CA LEU A 288 31.27 5.42 28.91
C LEU A 288 30.36 5.28 27.68
N TRP A 289 29.94 6.36 27.08
CA TRP A 289 29.07 6.34 25.91
C TRP A 289 29.75 5.70 24.70
N LEU A 290 31.03 6.05 24.49
CA LEU A 290 31.82 5.48 23.39
C LEU A 290 32.03 3.97 23.54
N THR A 291 32.35 3.50 24.76
CA THR A 291 32.49 2.06 25.03
C THR A 291 31.20 1.30 24.92
N THR A 292 30.09 1.87 25.42
CA THR A 292 28.76 1.25 25.30
C THR A 292 28.30 1.13 23.86
N THR A 293 28.43 2.22 23.09
CA THR A 293 28.09 2.23 21.65
C THR A 293 29.00 1.27 20.87
N GLY A 294 30.32 1.28 21.17
CA GLY A 294 31.26 0.35 20.56
C GLY A 294 30.91 -1.11 20.83
N ALA A 295 30.56 -1.44 22.08
CA ALA A 295 30.11 -2.79 22.44
C ALA A 295 28.84 -3.20 21.68
N ILE A 296 27.85 -2.31 21.59
CA ILE A 296 26.61 -2.58 20.82
C ILE A 296 26.93 -2.83 19.34
N ILE A 297 27.79 -2.01 18.73
CA ILE A 297 28.20 -2.18 17.32
C ILE A 297 28.88 -3.53 17.12
N VAL A 298 29.81 -3.92 18.00
CA VAL A 298 30.49 -5.24 17.92
C VAL A 298 29.50 -6.37 18.04
N ILE A 299 28.55 -6.29 18.97
CA ILE A 299 27.49 -7.29 19.13
C ILE A 299 26.62 -7.39 17.87
N CYS A 300 26.22 -6.23 17.29
CA CYS A 300 25.44 -6.23 16.05
C CYS A 300 26.20 -6.86 14.87
N ILE A 301 27.50 -6.53 14.72
CA ILE A 301 28.35 -7.14 13.69
C ILE A 301 28.51 -8.65 13.92
N ALA A 302 28.70 -9.08 15.17
CA ALA A 302 28.81 -10.49 15.49
C ALA A 302 27.52 -11.25 15.15
N PHE A 303 26.34 -10.71 15.47
CA PHE A 303 25.06 -11.31 15.06
C PHE A 303 24.86 -11.32 13.55
N LEU A 304 25.24 -10.25 12.86
CA LEU A 304 25.15 -10.19 11.41
C LEU A 304 26.06 -11.23 10.74
N ALA A 305 27.28 -11.42 11.27
CA ALA A 305 28.24 -12.41 10.75
C ALA A 305 27.86 -13.86 11.08
N THR A 306 27.24 -14.11 12.24
CA THR A 306 26.90 -15.49 12.68
C THR A 306 25.53 -15.96 12.22
N ARG A 307 24.52 -15.06 12.22
CA ARG A 307 23.14 -15.40 11.85
C ARG A 307 22.75 -14.92 10.45
N GLY A 308 23.47 -13.93 9.90
CA GLY A 308 23.11 -13.29 8.64
C GLY A 308 21.79 -12.52 8.71
N LEU A 309 21.29 -12.10 7.56
CA LEU A 309 19.97 -11.52 7.39
C LEU A 309 19.01 -12.57 6.80
N SER A 310 17.86 -12.75 7.43
CA SER A 310 16.78 -13.55 6.86
C SER A 310 16.19 -12.77 5.66
N GLN A 311 16.43 -13.25 4.46
CA GLN A 311 15.93 -12.65 3.23
C GLN A 311 14.51 -13.13 2.97
N SER A 312 13.63 -12.20 2.59
CA SER A 312 12.29 -12.51 2.06
C SER A 312 12.40 -13.17 0.70
N ILE A 313 11.34 -13.88 0.31
CA ILE A 313 11.21 -14.45 -1.03
C ILE A 313 11.30 -13.41 -2.15
N ASP A 314 11.08 -12.12 -1.87
CA ASP A 314 11.29 -11.03 -2.83
C ASP A 314 12.75 -10.94 -3.31
N PHE A 315 13.70 -11.48 -2.53
CA PHE A 315 15.12 -11.52 -2.85
C PHE A 315 15.61 -12.93 -3.24
N THR A 316 15.01 -13.96 -2.67
CA THR A 316 15.44 -15.36 -2.90
C THR A 316 14.61 -16.08 -3.95
N GLY A 317 13.51 -15.49 -4.40
CA GLY A 317 12.47 -16.19 -5.13
C GLY A 317 11.65 -17.10 -4.21
N GLY A 318 10.47 -17.46 -4.63
CA GLY A 318 9.57 -18.32 -3.84
C GLY A 318 8.12 -18.14 -4.23
N ARG A 319 7.27 -18.85 -3.52
CA ARG A 319 5.81 -18.81 -3.68
C ARG A 319 5.14 -18.25 -2.45
N ASN A 320 4.09 -17.44 -2.66
CA ASN A 320 3.25 -16.89 -1.61
C ASN A 320 1.86 -17.53 -1.66
N PHE A 321 1.41 -18.03 -0.52
CA PHE A 321 0.05 -18.53 -0.35
C PHE A 321 -0.65 -17.71 0.72
N LYS A 322 -1.80 -17.13 0.42
CA LYS A 322 -2.66 -16.49 1.42
C LYS A 322 -3.72 -17.52 1.83
N VAL A 323 -3.66 -17.94 3.07
CA VAL A 323 -4.59 -18.93 3.63
C VAL A 323 -5.46 -18.23 4.68
N GLN A 324 -6.76 -18.38 4.53
CA GLN A 324 -7.74 -17.92 5.50
C GLN A 324 -8.25 -19.12 6.32
N PHE A 325 -8.27 -18.96 7.63
CA PHE A 325 -8.77 -19.95 8.57
C PHE A 325 -10.12 -19.50 9.15
N GLU A 326 -10.94 -20.44 9.61
CA GLU A 326 -12.19 -20.12 10.29
C GLU A 326 -11.95 -19.55 11.69
N ASN A 327 -10.97 -20.09 12.39
CA ASN A 327 -10.58 -19.66 13.73
C ASN A 327 -9.30 -18.81 13.68
N LYS A 328 -9.04 -18.07 14.75
CA LYS A 328 -7.78 -17.37 14.92
C LYS A 328 -6.63 -18.36 15.01
N VAL A 329 -5.57 -18.12 14.27
CA VAL A 329 -4.36 -18.92 14.28
C VAL A 329 -3.14 -18.06 14.62
N GLU A 330 -2.21 -18.62 15.35
CA GLU A 330 -0.92 -17.96 15.58
C GLU A 330 0.04 -18.28 14.44
N PRO A 331 0.65 -17.26 13.80
CA PRO A 331 1.56 -17.45 12.68
C PRO A 331 2.70 -18.42 12.99
N GLU A 332 3.16 -18.42 14.24
CA GLU A 332 4.25 -19.30 14.69
C GLU A 332 3.85 -20.77 14.66
N GLN A 333 2.62 -21.12 15.09
CA GLN A 333 2.11 -22.49 15.01
C GLN A 333 2.02 -22.97 13.56
N VAL A 334 1.54 -22.10 12.65
CA VAL A 334 1.48 -22.39 11.21
C VAL A 334 2.89 -22.60 10.66
N ARG A 335 3.85 -21.75 11.07
CA ARG A 335 5.24 -21.85 10.64
C ARG A 335 5.89 -23.16 11.10
N GLU A 336 5.72 -23.54 12.36
CA GLU A 336 6.28 -24.78 12.90
C GLU A 336 5.75 -26.02 12.18
N LEU A 337 4.43 -26.06 11.91
CA LEU A 337 3.82 -27.17 11.19
C LEU A 337 4.38 -27.29 9.76
N ILE A 338 4.51 -26.18 9.06
CA ILE A 338 5.02 -26.18 7.67
C ILE A 338 6.52 -26.50 7.67
N SER A 339 7.31 -25.86 8.51
CA SER A 339 8.77 -26.08 8.56
C SER A 339 9.11 -27.52 8.92
N SER A 340 8.31 -28.19 9.75
CA SER A 340 8.51 -29.61 10.09
C SER A 340 8.37 -30.55 8.88
N LYS A 341 7.63 -30.15 7.85
CA LYS A 341 7.32 -30.96 6.67
C LYS A 341 8.06 -30.52 5.41
N PHE A 342 8.38 -29.24 5.28
CA PHE A 342 9.03 -28.68 4.10
C PHE A 342 10.56 -28.76 4.13
N GLY A 343 11.16 -29.44 5.13
CA GLY A 343 12.60 -29.68 5.24
C GLY A 343 13.40 -28.38 5.35
N ASP A 344 14.46 -28.24 4.55
CA ASP A 344 15.36 -27.09 4.60
C ASP A 344 14.84 -25.85 3.87
N ALA A 345 13.57 -25.87 3.42
CA ALA A 345 12.98 -24.71 2.75
C ALA A 345 12.77 -23.55 3.72
N ASN A 346 13.07 -22.33 3.26
CA ASN A 346 12.75 -21.12 4.03
C ASN A 346 11.23 -20.93 4.04
N VAL A 347 10.65 -20.94 5.24
CA VAL A 347 9.23 -20.71 5.46
C VAL A 347 9.05 -19.46 6.33
N SER A 348 8.33 -18.49 5.78
CA SER A 348 7.91 -17.29 6.51
C SER A 348 6.39 -17.25 6.58
N VAL A 349 5.85 -17.05 7.77
CA VAL A 349 4.39 -16.92 7.98
C VAL A 349 4.11 -15.60 8.66
N ILE A 350 3.24 -14.80 8.04
CA ILE A 350 2.89 -13.46 8.52
C ILE A 350 1.37 -13.36 8.59
N ALA A 351 0.83 -12.86 9.73
CA ALA A 351 -0.59 -12.56 9.83
C ALA A 351 -0.97 -11.41 8.90
N ILE A 352 -2.10 -11.54 8.22
CA ILE A 352 -2.70 -10.49 7.39
C ILE A 352 -4.01 -10.06 8.05
N GLY A 353 -4.19 -8.75 8.20
CA GLY A 353 -5.38 -8.20 8.84
C GLY A 353 -5.31 -8.22 10.36
N THR A 354 -6.38 -7.77 11.00
CA THR A 354 -6.47 -7.64 12.47
C THR A 354 -7.30 -8.73 13.11
N ASP A 355 -7.92 -9.58 12.31
CA ASP A 355 -8.79 -10.66 12.75
C ASP A 355 -8.04 -11.91 13.24
N GLY A 356 -6.75 -12.03 12.86
CA GLY A 356 -5.90 -13.17 13.19
C GLY A 356 -6.32 -14.46 12.50
N LYS A 357 -7.15 -14.38 11.46
CA LYS A 357 -7.67 -15.54 10.71
C LYS A 357 -6.95 -15.77 9.39
N THR A 358 -6.25 -14.77 8.87
CA THR A 358 -5.58 -14.86 7.58
C THR A 358 -4.07 -14.79 7.77
N VAL A 359 -3.36 -15.70 7.13
CA VAL A 359 -1.90 -15.71 7.11
C VAL A 359 -1.37 -15.74 5.68
N ARG A 360 -0.24 -15.11 5.46
CA ARG A 360 0.59 -15.28 4.27
C ARG A 360 1.69 -16.27 4.60
N ILE A 361 1.77 -17.32 3.82
CA ILE A 361 2.80 -18.34 3.87
C ILE A 361 3.70 -18.10 2.67
N SER A 362 4.96 -17.81 2.91
CA SER A 362 5.97 -17.59 1.88
C SER A 362 7.01 -18.69 1.98
N THR A 363 7.28 -19.38 0.88
CA THR A 363 8.23 -20.50 0.87
C THR A 363 9.00 -20.59 -0.46
N ASN A 364 10.26 -21.00 -0.38
CA ASN A 364 11.07 -21.34 -1.56
C ASN A 364 11.09 -22.87 -1.83
N TYR A 365 10.16 -23.62 -1.25
CA TYR A 365 10.06 -25.05 -1.44
C TYR A 365 9.90 -25.41 -2.92
N ARG A 366 10.76 -26.29 -3.42
CA ARG A 366 10.81 -26.74 -4.83
C ARG A 366 10.84 -25.61 -5.85
N ILE A 367 11.55 -24.50 -5.55
CA ILE A 367 11.62 -23.33 -6.43
C ILE A 367 12.37 -23.61 -7.73
N GLU A 368 13.32 -24.56 -7.72
CA GLU A 368 14.13 -24.92 -8.87
C GLU A 368 13.42 -25.87 -9.85
N GLU A 369 12.26 -26.40 -9.48
CA GLU A 369 11.50 -27.29 -10.34
C GLU A 369 10.54 -26.50 -11.22
N GLU A 370 10.60 -26.72 -12.54
CA GLU A 370 9.70 -26.14 -13.53
C GLU A 370 8.64 -27.17 -13.97
N GLY A 371 7.37 -26.86 -13.82
CA GLY A 371 6.27 -27.72 -14.29
C GLY A 371 4.89 -27.13 -13.99
N ASN A 372 3.95 -27.32 -14.89
CA ASN A 372 2.59 -26.76 -14.77
C ASN A 372 1.76 -27.33 -13.60
N ASN A 373 2.20 -28.43 -12.96
CA ASN A 373 1.47 -29.08 -11.88
C ASN A 373 2.08 -28.87 -10.49
N ILE A 374 3.25 -28.24 -10.39
CA ILE A 374 3.99 -28.12 -9.12
C ILE A 374 3.22 -27.28 -8.11
N ASP A 375 2.58 -26.21 -8.55
CA ASP A 375 1.80 -25.36 -7.66
C ASP A 375 0.61 -26.12 -7.05
N SER A 376 -0.09 -26.91 -7.84
CA SER A 376 -1.18 -27.76 -7.35
C SER A 376 -0.71 -28.85 -6.38
N GLU A 377 0.50 -29.40 -6.60
CA GLU A 377 1.10 -30.36 -5.66
C GLU A 377 1.49 -29.70 -4.34
N ILE A 378 2.02 -28.46 -4.38
CA ILE A 378 2.36 -27.71 -3.17
C ILE A 378 1.08 -27.30 -2.42
N GLU A 379 0.03 -26.90 -3.12
CA GLU A 379 -1.28 -26.60 -2.51
C GLU A 379 -1.87 -27.82 -1.82
N ALA A 380 -1.81 -29.00 -2.45
CA ALA A 380 -2.23 -30.25 -1.83
C ALA A 380 -1.38 -30.61 -0.61
N TYR A 381 -0.08 -30.37 -0.66
CA TYR A 381 0.82 -30.61 0.45
C TYR A 381 0.61 -29.63 1.60
N LEU A 382 0.31 -28.36 1.29
CA LEU A 382 -0.11 -27.37 2.28
C LEU A 382 -1.43 -27.79 2.97
N TYR A 383 -2.41 -28.27 2.20
CA TYR A 383 -3.66 -28.78 2.77
C TYR A 383 -3.41 -29.89 3.79
N GLU A 384 -2.60 -30.91 3.43
CA GLU A 384 -2.28 -31.99 4.35
C GLU A 384 -1.55 -31.52 5.62
N THR A 385 -0.67 -30.54 5.45
CA THR A 385 0.13 -29.99 6.55
C THR A 385 -0.75 -29.13 7.48
N LEU A 386 -1.66 -28.37 6.94
CA LEU A 386 -2.54 -27.47 7.70
C LEU A 386 -3.83 -28.12 8.21
N LYS A 387 -4.09 -29.36 7.82
CA LYS A 387 -5.29 -30.12 8.22
C LYS A 387 -5.62 -30.07 9.72
N PRO A 388 -4.66 -30.07 10.66
CA PRO A 388 -4.95 -29.96 12.09
C PRO A 388 -5.55 -28.61 12.52
N LEU A 389 -5.34 -27.56 11.72
CA LEU A 389 -5.82 -26.19 11.97
C LEU A 389 -7.08 -25.86 11.16
N LEU A 390 -7.46 -26.72 10.23
CA LEU A 390 -8.65 -26.56 9.39
C LEU A 390 -9.87 -27.17 10.09
N THR A 391 -11.06 -26.71 9.74
CA THR A 391 -12.32 -27.26 10.27
C THR A 391 -12.57 -28.68 9.71
N GLN A 392 -13.17 -29.56 10.49
CA GLN A 392 -13.23 -31.02 10.26
C GLN A 392 -13.86 -31.51 8.95
N ASN A 393 -14.44 -30.63 8.12
CA ASN A 393 -15.18 -31.03 6.90
C ASN A 393 -14.67 -30.38 5.61
N ILE A 394 -13.45 -29.86 5.57
CA ILE A 394 -12.92 -29.24 4.36
C ILE A 394 -12.25 -30.31 3.49
N THR A 395 -12.67 -30.40 2.24
CA THR A 395 -12.01 -31.24 1.23
C THR A 395 -10.87 -30.47 0.55
N LEU A 396 -9.95 -31.16 -0.11
CA LEU A 396 -8.88 -30.53 -0.88
C LEU A 396 -9.44 -29.57 -1.94
N GLU A 397 -10.51 -29.95 -2.63
CA GLU A 397 -11.17 -29.13 -3.65
C GLU A 397 -11.70 -27.83 -3.05
N THR A 398 -12.33 -27.88 -1.88
CA THR A 398 -12.85 -26.70 -1.17
C THR A 398 -11.70 -25.81 -0.64
N PHE A 399 -10.57 -26.41 -0.24
CA PHE A 399 -9.40 -25.66 0.23
C PHE A 399 -8.69 -24.88 -0.89
N ILE A 400 -8.65 -25.45 -2.09
CA ILE A 400 -8.03 -24.83 -3.28
C ILE A 400 -8.99 -23.85 -3.98
N ASP A 401 -10.30 -23.99 -3.76
CA ASP A 401 -11.32 -23.14 -4.36
C ASP A 401 -11.22 -21.71 -3.81
N ARG A 402 -10.69 -20.80 -4.63
CA ARG A 402 -10.45 -19.39 -4.31
C ARG A 402 -11.72 -18.56 -4.15
N GLU A 403 -12.87 -19.06 -4.60
CA GLU A 403 -14.17 -18.41 -4.47
C GLU A 403 -14.89 -18.83 -3.17
N ASN A 404 -14.51 -19.95 -2.58
CA ASN A 404 -15.16 -20.49 -1.39
C ASN A 404 -14.39 -20.12 -0.12
N HIS A 405 -14.87 -19.14 0.62
CA HIS A 405 -14.23 -18.62 1.84
C HIS A 405 -14.73 -19.27 3.13
N THR A 406 -15.32 -20.45 3.09
CA THR A 406 -15.87 -21.15 4.26
C THR A 406 -14.90 -22.19 4.81
N GLY A 407 -14.60 -22.08 6.11
CA GLY A 407 -13.94 -23.14 6.89
C GLY A 407 -12.41 -23.24 6.77
N GLY A 408 -11.78 -22.52 5.86
CA GLY A 408 -10.35 -22.48 5.58
C GLY A 408 -10.04 -22.78 4.12
N SER A 409 -9.46 -21.81 3.43
CA SER A 409 -9.12 -21.93 1.99
C SER A 409 -7.92 -21.10 1.61
N ILE A 410 -7.25 -21.46 0.52
CA ILE A 410 -6.27 -20.60 -0.14
C ILE A 410 -7.03 -19.52 -0.90
N ILE A 411 -6.86 -18.26 -0.48
CA ILE A 411 -7.51 -17.13 -1.12
C ILE A 411 -6.65 -16.48 -2.22
N SER A 412 -5.36 -16.73 -2.24
CA SER A 412 -4.49 -16.40 -3.38
C SER A 412 -3.17 -17.19 -3.32
N SER A 413 -2.60 -17.52 -4.48
CA SER A 413 -1.23 -18.04 -4.64
C SER A 413 -0.47 -17.15 -5.62
N GLN A 414 0.84 -16.98 -5.39
CA GLN A 414 1.73 -16.09 -6.14
C GLN A 414 3.07 -16.77 -6.38
#